data_26f3887783a510f30c1c22f7f34c1e36
#
_entry.id   26f3887783a510f30c1c22f7f34c1e36
#
_cell.length_a   1.000
_cell.length_b   1.000
_cell.length_c   1.000
_cell.angle_alpha   90.00
_cell.angle_beta   90.00
_cell.angle_gamma   90.00
#
_symmetry.space_group_name_H-M   'P 1'
#
loop_
_entity.id
_entity.type
_entity.pdbx_description
1 polymer ?
#
loop_
_entity_poly.entity_id
_entity_poly.type
_entity_poly.pdbx_seq_one_letter_code
_entity_poly.pdbx_strand_id
1 'polypeptide(L)'
;MGLCHCCLKETDQDFCRACSKALFGVSKFNATLDFDVPQLAFAKDGTVKRISISGAQTKFSVKIENKKLTNTDRGGTHILKPTLLPYYENYQDAPANEHVTMLMARILFKIPTALSTLLYFKNGDPVYITKRFDVIESGEHAGERLNQSDFAQIAGLIPEINGSDYKYKGISYEGIATLIRENVSAADVAVEVFFRTVLFNYLVCNGDAHAKNFSLRNSVENPDVYDLTPAYDLLNTSLHIPHEQSRTALDLLKDEDDFKTPFYEANGFYGTPDFM
;
A
#
# COMPACT_ATOMS: atom_id res chain seq x y z
N MET A 1 14.02 -20.06 19.18
CA MET A 1 13.38 -18.74 19.18
C MET A 1 13.71 -18.03 17.88
N GLY A 2 12.74 -17.45 17.22
CA GLY A 2 12.88 -16.67 15.99
C GLY A 2 12.28 -15.27 16.18
N LEU A 3 12.17 -14.53 15.09
CA LEU A 3 11.51 -13.22 15.08
C LEU A 3 10.14 -13.33 14.43
N CYS A 4 9.17 -12.65 15.00
CA CYS A 4 7.84 -12.51 14.41
C CYS A 4 7.93 -11.83 13.02
N HIS A 5 7.44 -12.46 11.97
CA HIS A 5 7.51 -11.94 10.61
C HIS A 5 6.81 -10.58 10.44
N CYS A 6 5.90 -10.20 11.34
CA CYS A 6 5.17 -8.95 11.25
C CYS A 6 5.77 -7.79 12.08
N CYS A 7 6.36 -8.05 13.27
CA CYS A 7 6.80 -6.98 14.17
C CYS A 7 8.24 -7.13 14.68
N LEU A 8 8.95 -8.18 14.28
CA LEU A 8 10.33 -8.50 14.67
C LEU A 8 10.55 -8.75 16.17
N LYS A 9 9.49 -8.91 16.95
CA LYS A 9 9.62 -9.35 18.36
C LYS A 9 9.96 -10.83 18.42
N GLU A 10 10.72 -11.22 19.42
CA GLU A 10 11.03 -12.64 19.68
C GLU A 10 9.75 -13.47 19.85
N THR A 11 9.73 -14.63 19.26
CA THR A 11 8.61 -15.59 19.32
C THR A 11 9.12 -17.00 19.01
N ASP A 12 8.36 -18.00 19.40
CA ASP A 12 8.56 -19.42 19.07
C ASP A 12 7.70 -19.87 17.87
N GLN A 13 6.99 -18.95 17.25
CA GLN A 13 6.10 -19.16 16.09
C GLN A 13 6.45 -18.17 14.98
N ASP A 14 5.90 -18.37 13.77
CA ASP A 14 6.07 -17.45 12.66
C ASP A 14 5.56 -16.03 12.99
N PHE A 15 4.48 -15.96 13.79
CA PHE A 15 3.87 -14.71 14.24
C PHE A 15 3.66 -14.74 15.75
N CYS A 16 4.00 -13.64 16.43
CA CYS A 16 3.54 -13.49 17.81
C CYS A 16 2.00 -13.43 17.86
N ARG A 17 1.41 -13.81 19.01
CA ARG A 17 -0.05 -13.89 19.17
C ARG A 17 -0.77 -12.59 18.81
N ALA A 18 -0.19 -11.43 19.13
CA ALA A 18 -0.79 -10.13 18.82
C ALA A 18 -0.85 -9.88 17.30
N CYS A 19 0.25 -10.12 16.57
CA CYS A 19 0.29 -9.96 15.14
C CYS A 19 -0.58 -10.97 14.40
N SER A 20 -0.58 -12.24 14.82
CA SER A 20 -1.47 -13.26 14.27
C SER A 20 -2.94 -12.88 14.41
N LYS A 21 -3.34 -12.36 15.58
CA LYS A 21 -4.71 -11.91 15.81
C LYS A 21 -5.05 -10.65 15.03
N ALA A 22 -4.14 -9.67 14.95
CA ALA A 22 -4.37 -8.41 14.24
C ALA A 22 -4.47 -8.62 12.71
N LEU A 23 -3.57 -9.43 12.14
CA LEU A 23 -3.57 -9.73 10.71
C LEU A 23 -4.67 -10.72 10.31
N PHE A 24 -4.76 -11.84 11.00
CA PHE A 24 -5.54 -13.00 10.53
C PHE A 24 -6.78 -13.30 11.38
N GLY A 25 -7.04 -12.55 12.44
CA GLY A 25 -8.16 -12.79 13.34
C GLY A 25 -8.03 -14.04 14.21
N VAL A 26 -6.89 -14.76 14.15
CA VAL A 26 -6.65 -16.03 14.88
C VAL A 26 -5.41 -15.93 15.75
N SER A 27 -5.35 -16.70 16.84
CA SER A 27 -4.23 -16.66 17.80
C SER A 27 -2.94 -17.28 17.27
N LYS A 28 -3.04 -18.12 16.24
CA LYS A 28 -1.92 -18.79 15.58
C LYS A 28 -2.22 -18.94 14.09
N PHE A 29 -1.29 -18.49 13.26
CA PHE A 29 -1.30 -18.63 11.81
C PHE A 29 0.09 -19.07 11.34
N ASN A 30 0.17 -19.89 10.29
CA ASN A 30 1.44 -20.35 9.73
C ASN A 30 1.84 -19.48 8.55
N ALA A 31 3.12 -19.16 8.43
CA ALA A 31 3.64 -18.39 7.32
C ALA A 31 3.65 -19.16 6.00
N THR A 32 3.67 -20.48 6.05
CA THR A 32 3.61 -21.32 4.84
C THR A 32 2.17 -21.69 4.51
N LEU A 33 1.76 -21.39 3.29
CA LEU A 33 0.44 -21.71 2.73
C LEU A 33 0.39 -23.16 2.25
N ASP A 34 -0.81 -23.71 2.16
CA ASP A 34 -1.04 -25.09 1.68
C ASP A 34 -1.35 -25.17 0.16
N PHE A 35 -1.15 -24.07 -0.56
CA PHE A 35 -1.37 -23.92 -2.00
C PHE A 35 -0.30 -23.07 -2.68
N ASP A 36 -0.28 -23.11 -4.00
CA ASP A 36 0.60 -22.34 -4.88
C ASP A 36 -0.18 -21.38 -5.79
N VAL A 37 0.52 -20.42 -6.44
CA VAL A 37 -0.09 -19.41 -7.34
C VAL A 37 -1.05 -19.99 -8.38
N PRO A 38 -0.74 -21.08 -9.10
CA PRO A 38 -1.64 -21.64 -10.10
C PRO A 38 -3.00 -22.03 -9.54
N GLN A 39 -3.05 -22.47 -8.28
CA GLN A 39 -4.30 -22.86 -7.62
C GLN A 39 -5.17 -21.65 -7.26
N LEU A 40 -4.57 -20.45 -7.11
CA LEU A 40 -5.29 -19.20 -6.94
C LEU A 40 -5.88 -18.68 -8.25
N ALA A 41 -5.22 -18.94 -9.37
CA ALA A 41 -5.61 -18.42 -10.68
C ALA A 41 -6.85 -19.11 -11.26
N PHE A 42 -7.18 -20.33 -10.79
CA PHE A 42 -8.30 -21.10 -11.31
C PHE A 42 -9.43 -21.21 -10.29
N ALA A 43 -10.66 -21.03 -10.76
CA ALA A 43 -11.84 -21.44 -9.99
C ALA A 43 -11.91 -22.97 -9.90
N LYS A 44 -12.69 -23.50 -8.93
CA LYS A 44 -12.92 -24.96 -8.80
C LYS A 44 -13.49 -25.61 -10.05
N ASP A 45 -14.14 -24.84 -10.92
CA ASP A 45 -14.72 -25.25 -12.20
C ASP A 45 -13.73 -25.13 -13.39
N GLY A 46 -12.46 -24.76 -13.14
CA GLY A 46 -11.44 -24.59 -14.18
C GLY A 46 -11.49 -23.26 -14.93
N THR A 47 -12.44 -22.36 -14.61
CA THR A 47 -12.46 -21.02 -15.21
C THR A 47 -11.35 -20.16 -14.62
N VAL A 48 -10.69 -19.35 -15.48
CA VAL A 48 -9.69 -18.38 -15.04
C VAL A 48 -10.40 -17.30 -14.24
N LYS A 49 -10.14 -17.26 -12.93
CA LYS A 49 -10.64 -16.16 -12.10
C LYS A 49 -10.04 -14.85 -12.58
N ARG A 50 -10.86 -13.81 -12.66
CA ARG A 50 -10.39 -12.48 -13.02
C ARG A 50 -9.26 -12.05 -12.06
N ILE A 51 -8.05 -12.09 -12.59
CA ILE A 51 -6.89 -11.52 -11.94
C ILE A 51 -7.02 -10.02 -12.20
N SER A 52 -7.17 -9.24 -11.15
CA SER A 52 -7.09 -7.79 -11.29
C SER A 52 -5.63 -7.46 -11.61
N ILE A 53 -5.33 -7.34 -12.89
CA ILE A 53 -4.04 -6.83 -13.37
C ILE A 53 -4.17 -5.31 -13.31
N SER A 54 -3.81 -4.75 -12.17
CA SER A 54 -3.61 -3.31 -12.01
C SER A 54 -2.10 -3.08 -11.95
N GLY A 55 -1.52 -2.66 -13.04
CA GLY A 55 -0.08 -2.40 -13.13
C GLY A 55 0.78 -3.66 -13.30
N ALA A 56 2.04 -3.57 -12.87
CA ALA A 56 3.09 -4.56 -13.10
C ALA A 56 2.98 -5.85 -12.25
N GLN A 57 2.08 -5.92 -11.27
CA GLN A 57 1.98 -7.03 -10.32
C GLN A 57 0.58 -7.60 -10.23
N THR A 58 0.49 -8.93 -10.29
CA THR A 58 -0.76 -9.67 -10.04
C THR A 58 -1.19 -9.52 -8.59
N LYS A 59 -2.50 -9.29 -8.36
CA LYS A 59 -3.09 -9.15 -7.02
C LYS A 59 -4.28 -10.10 -6.88
N PHE A 60 -4.34 -10.83 -5.77
CA PHE A 60 -5.46 -11.73 -5.45
C PHE A 60 -6.22 -11.20 -4.23
N SER A 61 -7.54 -11.19 -4.32
CA SER A 61 -8.40 -10.92 -3.18
C SER A 61 -8.63 -12.21 -2.40
N VAL A 62 -8.27 -12.21 -1.12
CA VAL A 62 -8.39 -13.40 -0.26
C VAL A 62 -9.07 -13.05 1.06
N LYS A 63 -9.66 -14.07 1.71
CA LYS A 63 -10.22 -13.97 3.05
C LYS A 63 -9.77 -15.13 3.92
N ILE A 64 -9.92 -14.97 5.23
CA ILE A 64 -9.65 -16.04 6.19
C ILE A 64 -10.93 -16.82 6.43
N GLU A 65 -10.93 -18.10 6.07
CA GLU A 65 -11.99 -19.06 6.37
C GLU A 65 -11.39 -20.31 7.03
N ASN A 66 -11.96 -20.74 8.14
CA ASN A 66 -11.47 -21.92 8.88
C ASN A 66 -9.95 -21.86 9.17
N LYS A 67 -9.42 -20.68 9.51
CA LYS A 67 -7.99 -20.41 9.77
C LYS A 67 -7.08 -20.58 8.54
N LYS A 68 -7.63 -20.60 7.33
CA LYS A 68 -6.91 -20.70 6.07
C LYS A 68 -7.24 -19.51 5.17
N LEU A 69 -6.28 -19.14 4.34
CA LEU A 69 -6.50 -18.18 3.26
C LEU A 69 -7.27 -18.84 2.11
N THR A 70 -8.35 -18.20 1.69
CA THR A 70 -9.19 -18.64 0.58
C THR A 70 -9.33 -17.51 -0.42
N ASN A 71 -9.16 -17.81 -1.71
CA ASN A 71 -9.39 -16.83 -2.77
C ASN A 71 -10.88 -16.50 -2.86
N THR A 72 -11.22 -15.23 -3.10
CA THR A 72 -12.61 -14.78 -3.16
C THR A 72 -12.78 -13.59 -4.10
N ASP A 73 -13.87 -13.57 -4.83
CA ASP A 73 -14.27 -12.44 -5.70
C ASP A 73 -15.05 -11.37 -4.92
N ARG A 74 -15.61 -11.75 -3.76
CA ARG A 74 -16.40 -10.84 -2.91
C ARG A 74 -16.04 -11.03 -1.45
N GLY A 75 -16.09 -9.94 -0.67
CA GLY A 75 -15.85 -9.97 0.76
C GLY A 75 -14.38 -10.29 1.13
N GLY A 76 -13.44 -10.05 0.23
CA GLY A 76 -12.02 -10.23 0.54
C GLY A 76 -11.56 -9.26 1.61
N THR A 77 -10.86 -9.79 2.61
CA THR A 77 -10.32 -9.04 3.75
C THR A 77 -8.83 -8.75 3.62
N HIS A 78 -8.17 -9.40 2.67
CA HIS A 78 -6.74 -9.26 2.41
C HIS A 78 -6.45 -9.20 0.92
N ILE A 79 -5.31 -8.62 0.58
CA ILE A 79 -4.74 -8.63 -0.76
C ILE A 79 -3.44 -9.43 -0.71
N LEU A 80 -3.30 -10.41 -1.59
CA LEU A 80 -2.12 -11.24 -1.74
C LEU A 80 -1.39 -10.83 -3.03
N LYS A 81 -0.10 -10.52 -2.93
CA LYS A 81 0.75 -10.11 -4.05
C LYS A 81 1.92 -11.09 -4.17
N PRO A 82 1.92 -11.97 -5.18
CA PRO A 82 3.07 -12.81 -5.48
C PRO A 82 4.22 -11.99 -6.09
N THR A 83 5.25 -12.69 -6.58
CA THR A 83 6.38 -12.07 -7.28
C THR A 83 5.93 -11.24 -8.48
N LEU A 84 6.79 -10.32 -8.92
CA LEU A 84 6.60 -9.60 -10.18
C LEU A 84 6.71 -10.53 -11.39
N LEU A 85 6.43 -10.00 -12.56
CA LEU A 85 6.64 -10.72 -13.81
C LEU A 85 8.16 -10.84 -14.11
N PRO A 86 8.61 -11.94 -14.75
CA PRO A 86 10.03 -12.25 -14.92
C PRO A 86 10.86 -11.25 -15.75
N TYR A 87 10.23 -10.27 -16.40
CA TYR A 87 10.97 -9.24 -17.14
C TYR A 87 11.46 -8.08 -16.24
N TYR A 88 11.05 -8.04 -14.96
CA TYR A 88 11.62 -7.14 -13.96
C TYR A 88 12.89 -7.73 -13.35
N GLU A 89 13.84 -6.88 -13.01
CA GLU A 89 15.02 -7.32 -12.25
C GLU A 89 14.61 -7.79 -10.85
N ASN A 90 15.30 -8.77 -10.31
CA ASN A 90 15.06 -9.32 -8.97
C ASN A 90 13.56 -9.55 -8.67
N TYR A 91 12.78 -9.94 -9.67
CA TYR A 91 11.33 -10.07 -9.59
C TYR A 91 10.85 -10.99 -8.46
N GLN A 92 11.67 -11.98 -8.08
CA GLN A 92 11.37 -12.92 -7.01
C GLN A 92 11.42 -12.26 -5.63
N ASP A 93 12.21 -11.20 -5.48
CA ASP A 93 12.42 -10.50 -4.21
C ASP A 93 11.37 -9.41 -3.94
N ALA A 94 10.50 -9.11 -4.91
CA ALA A 94 9.51 -8.05 -4.77
C ALA A 94 8.60 -8.18 -3.54
N PRO A 95 8.08 -9.37 -3.18
CA PRO A 95 7.30 -9.53 -1.95
C PRO A 95 8.10 -9.22 -0.68
N ALA A 96 9.37 -9.61 -0.63
CA ALA A 96 10.26 -9.35 0.49
C ALA A 96 10.63 -7.86 0.57
N ASN A 97 10.91 -7.23 -0.58
CA ASN A 97 11.17 -5.80 -0.68
C ASN A 97 9.99 -4.98 -0.16
N GLU A 98 8.76 -5.24 -0.63
CA GLU A 98 7.57 -4.54 -0.15
C GLU A 98 7.38 -4.75 1.36
N HIS A 99 7.54 -5.99 1.85
CA HIS A 99 7.41 -6.29 3.27
C HIS A 99 8.42 -5.52 4.14
N VAL A 100 9.70 -5.56 3.78
CA VAL A 100 10.76 -4.88 4.53
C VAL A 100 10.56 -3.37 4.51
N THR A 101 10.21 -2.81 3.36
CA THR A 101 9.97 -1.36 3.21
C THR A 101 8.77 -0.91 4.07
N MET A 102 7.65 -1.65 4.03
CA MET A 102 6.49 -1.39 4.90
C MET A 102 6.83 -1.51 6.39
N LEU A 103 7.67 -2.47 6.77
CA LEU A 103 8.17 -2.62 8.13
C LEU A 103 9.03 -1.43 8.58
N MET A 104 9.96 -0.99 7.73
CA MET A 104 10.81 0.18 8.00
C MET A 104 9.95 1.44 8.19
N ALA A 105 9.00 1.70 7.30
CA ALA A 105 8.07 2.82 7.42
C ALA A 105 7.37 2.82 8.78
N ARG A 106 6.82 1.67 9.18
CA ARG A 106 6.07 1.53 10.43
C ARG A 106 6.94 1.61 11.67
N ILE A 107 8.06 0.87 11.71
CA ILE A 107 8.85 0.69 12.94
C ILE A 107 9.82 1.84 13.14
N LEU A 108 10.53 2.26 12.09
CA LEU A 108 11.58 3.28 12.19
C LEU A 108 11.02 4.70 11.99
N PHE A 109 10.20 4.90 10.98
CA PHE A 109 9.68 6.22 10.62
C PHE A 109 8.33 6.56 11.27
N LYS A 110 7.72 5.60 11.98
CA LYS A 110 6.42 5.78 12.67
C LYS A 110 5.30 6.24 11.74
N ILE A 111 5.36 5.85 10.47
CA ILE A 111 4.31 6.10 9.50
C ILE A 111 3.19 5.06 9.72
N PRO A 112 1.93 5.46 9.88
CA PRO A 112 0.81 4.54 9.89
C PRO A 112 0.77 3.77 8.55
N THR A 113 0.90 2.45 8.60
CA THR A 113 0.88 1.60 7.40
C THR A 113 -0.22 0.56 7.47
N ALA A 114 -0.70 0.11 6.31
CA ALA A 114 -1.53 -1.08 6.24
C ALA A 114 -0.82 -2.27 6.92
N LEU A 115 -1.56 -3.07 7.67
CA LEU A 115 -0.98 -4.26 8.31
C LEU A 115 -0.63 -5.29 7.26
N SER A 116 0.63 -5.71 7.24
CA SER A 116 1.15 -6.61 6.22
C SER A 116 2.24 -7.54 6.76
N THR A 117 2.51 -8.58 6.00
CA THR A 117 3.59 -9.52 6.31
C THR A 117 4.02 -10.29 5.06
N LEU A 118 5.11 -11.04 5.19
CA LEU A 118 5.56 -12.02 4.20
C LEU A 118 5.04 -13.40 4.58
N LEU A 119 4.48 -14.09 3.60
CA LEU A 119 4.12 -15.51 3.65
C LEU A 119 4.90 -16.27 2.57
N TYR A 120 4.76 -17.57 2.56
CA TYR A 120 5.38 -18.43 1.56
C TYR A 120 4.34 -19.37 0.98
N PHE A 121 4.34 -19.54 -0.33
CA PHE A 121 3.58 -20.59 -0.98
C PHE A 121 4.10 -21.98 -0.58
N LYS A 122 3.36 -23.03 -0.89
CA LYS A 122 3.73 -24.41 -0.61
C LYS A 122 5.09 -24.81 -1.23
N ASN A 123 5.39 -24.27 -2.41
CA ASN A 123 6.66 -24.46 -3.10
C ASN A 123 7.84 -23.65 -2.53
N GLY A 124 7.58 -22.80 -1.52
CA GLY A 124 8.59 -21.94 -0.88
C GLY A 124 8.72 -20.55 -1.47
N ASP A 125 8.03 -20.23 -2.57
CA ASP A 125 8.08 -18.87 -3.14
C ASP A 125 7.48 -17.84 -2.20
N PRO A 126 8.12 -16.66 -2.04
CA PRO A 126 7.61 -15.61 -1.18
C PRO A 126 6.34 -14.97 -1.77
N VAL A 127 5.47 -14.54 -0.89
CA VAL A 127 4.25 -13.79 -1.23
C VAL A 127 3.95 -12.74 -0.16
N TYR A 128 3.76 -11.51 -0.58
CA TYR A 128 3.35 -10.43 0.30
C TYR A 128 1.85 -10.48 0.53
N ILE A 129 1.42 -10.27 1.77
CA ILE A 129 0.01 -10.14 2.14
C ILE A 129 -0.23 -8.86 2.94
N THR A 130 -1.28 -8.14 2.59
CA THR A 130 -1.73 -6.97 3.34
C THR A 130 -3.20 -7.09 3.72
N LYS A 131 -3.53 -6.73 4.95
CA LYS A 131 -4.90 -6.64 5.44
C LYS A 131 -5.57 -5.39 4.87
N ARG A 132 -6.77 -5.52 4.39
CA ARG A 132 -7.55 -4.39 3.90
C ARG A 132 -7.97 -3.50 5.07
N PHE A 133 -7.66 -2.23 4.97
CA PHE A 133 -8.03 -1.20 5.95
C PHE A 133 -9.39 -0.54 5.66
N ASP A 134 -9.98 -0.85 4.50
CA ASP A 134 -11.30 -0.38 4.07
C ASP A 134 -12.43 -1.36 4.43
N VAL A 135 -12.14 -2.40 5.22
CA VAL A 135 -13.15 -3.36 5.70
C VAL A 135 -13.44 -3.08 7.17
N ILE A 136 -14.71 -2.94 7.52
CA ILE A 136 -15.16 -2.76 8.90
C ILE A 136 -15.00 -4.08 9.65
N GLU A 137 -14.22 -4.09 10.73
CA GLU A 137 -13.82 -5.33 11.41
C GLU A 137 -14.86 -5.84 12.43
N SER A 138 -15.68 -4.95 12.97
CA SER A 138 -16.61 -5.29 14.06
C SER A 138 -17.83 -4.38 14.07
N GLY A 139 -18.85 -4.74 14.84
CA GLY A 139 -20.10 -4.00 14.93
C GLY A 139 -21.16 -4.48 13.94
N GLU A 140 -22.24 -3.72 13.81
CA GLU A 140 -23.39 -4.04 12.97
C GLU A 140 -23.03 -4.15 11.49
N HIS A 141 -22.08 -3.34 11.02
CA HIS A 141 -21.61 -3.26 9.64
C HIS A 141 -20.33 -4.09 9.38
N ALA A 142 -20.02 -5.05 10.25
CA ALA A 142 -18.82 -5.89 10.09
C ALA A 142 -18.80 -6.62 8.75
N GLY A 143 -17.69 -6.49 8.01
CA GLY A 143 -17.49 -7.05 6.68
C GLY A 143 -17.90 -6.12 5.52
N GLU A 144 -18.59 -5.03 5.79
CA GLU A 144 -18.85 -3.97 4.81
C GLU A 144 -17.57 -3.16 4.52
N ARG A 145 -17.59 -2.42 3.41
CA ARG A 145 -16.47 -1.59 3.00
C ARG A 145 -16.75 -0.12 3.20
N LEU A 146 -15.75 0.56 3.70
CA LEU A 146 -15.68 2.02 3.69
C LEU A 146 -15.45 2.52 2.26
N ASN A 147 -16.05 3.65 1.92
CA ASN A 147 -15.71 4.33 0.68
C ASN A 147 -14.27 4.83 0.74
N GLN A 148 -13.52 4.52 -0.30
CA GLN A 148 -12.14 4.95 -0.48
C GLN A 148 -11.99 5.58 -1.85
N SER A 149 -11.34 6.74 -1.91
CA SER A 149 -10.99 7.42 -3.15
C SER A 149 -9.49 7.74 -3.16
N ASP A 150 -8.79 7.36 -4.22
CA ASP A 150 -7.41 7.76 -4.43
C ASP A 150 -7.32 9.22 -4.90
N PHE A 151 -6.14 9.85 -4.74
CA PHE A 151 -6.00 11.27 -5.08
C PHE A 151 -6.06 11.56 -6.58
N ALA A 152 -5.86 10.58 -7.46
CA ALA A 152 -6.17 10.75 -8.87
C ALA A 152 -7.68 10.92 -9.08
N GLN A 153 -8.51 10.13 -8.37
CA GLN A 153 -9.98 10.26 -8.41
C GLN A 153 -10.45 11.57 -7.80
N ILE A 154 -9.91 11.95 -6.63
CA ILE A 154 -10.27 13.19 -5.93
C ILE A 154 -9.92 14.41 -6.78
N ALA A 155 -8.79 14.38 -7.49
CA ALA A 155 -8.36 15.43 -8.42
C ALA A 155 -9.09 15.39 -9.78
N GLY A 156 -10.03 14.46 -9.99
CA GLY A 156 -10.76 14.32 -11.25
C GLY A 156 -9.90 13.84 -12.45
N LEU A 157 -8.77 13.19 -12.17
CA LEU A 157 -7.86 12.69 -13.20
C LEU A 157 -8.35 11.35 -13.74
N ILE A 158 -8.55 11.29 -15.05
CA ILE A 158 -8.98 10.07 -15.75
C ILE A 158 -8.15 9.88 -17.04
N PRO A 159 -7.86 8.63 -17.43
CA PRO A 159 -6.99 8.36 -18.58
C PRO A 159 -7.54 8.91 -19.89
N GLU A 160 -8.86 8.98 -20.06
CA GLU A 160 -9.52 9.47 -21.29
C GLU A 160 -9.27 10.97 -21.55
N ILE A 161 -9.06 11.76 -20.49
CA ILE A 161 -8.83 13.21 -20.59
C ILE A 161 -7.34 13.54 -20.40
N ASN A 162 -6.70 12.89 -19.42
CA ASN A 162 -5.37 13.25 -18.95
C ASN A 162 -4.26 12.36 -19.55
N GLY A 163 -4.62 11.36 -20.38
CA GLY A 163 -3.69 10.42 -21.00
C GLY A 163 -3.30 9.27 -20.08
N SER A 164 -2.54 8.31 -20.62
CA SER A 164 -2.15 7.08 -19.89
C SER A 164 -1.34 7.35 -18.62
N ASP A 165 -0.61 8.45 -18.59
CA ASP A 165 0.30 8.84 -17.49
C ASP A 165 -0.38 9.70 -16.43
N TYR A 166 -1.72 9.84 -16.46
CA TYR A 166 -2.51 10.72 -15.61
C TYR A 166 -2.16 10.61 -14.11
N LYS A 167 -1.82 9.42 -13.65
CA LYS A 167 -1.47 9.16 -12.26
C LYS A 167 -0.11 9.71 -11.84
N TYR A 168 0.77 10.03 -12.81
CA TYR A 168 2.12 10.57 -12.56
C TYR A 168 2.23 12.08 -12.86
N LYS A 169 1.39 12.63 -13.76
CA LYS A 169 1.56 14.00 -14.27
C LYS A 169 0.42 14.94 -13.93
N GLY A 170 -0.68 14.42 -13.43
CA GLY A 170 -1.90 15.21 -13.25
C GLY A 170 -1.89 16.08 -11.99
N ILE A 171 -1.08 15.75 -10.99
CA ILE A 171 -1.01 16.44 -9.71
C ILE A 171 0.38 16.28 -9.08
N SER A 172 0.84 17.30 -8.35
CA SER A 172 2.07 17.26 -7.54
C SER A 172 1.79 16.74 -6.12
N TYR A 173 2.83 16.41 -5.37
CA TYR A 173 2.68 16.09 -3.93
C TYR A 173 2.11 17.27 -3.13
N GLU A 174 2.45 18.49 -3.49
CA GLU A 174 1.86 19.68 -2.89
C GLU A 174 0.36 19.78 -3.20
N GLY A 175 -0.05 19.50 -4.44
CA GLY A 175 -1.45 19.44 -4.82
C GLY A 175 -2.22 18.40 -4.00
N ILE A 176 -1.62 17.24 -3.73
CA ILE A 176 -2.21 16.24 -2.83
C ILE A 176 -2.32 16.78 -1.40
N ALA A 177 -1.30 17.47 -0.88
CA ALA A 177 -1.35 18.07 0.45
C ALA A 177 -2.47 19.13 0.56
N THR A 178 -2.70 19.91 -0.49
CA THR A 178 -3.83 20.86 -0.57
C THR A 178 -5.17 20.12 -0.50
N LEU A 179 -5.34 19.05 -1.28
CA LEU A 179 -6.55 18.24 -1.22
C LEU A 179 -6.77 17.58 0.15
N ILE A 180 -5.70 17.18 0.85
CA ILE A 180 -5.81 16.70 2.24
C ILE A 180 -6.35 17.81 3.14
N ARG A 181 -5.83 19.04 3.03
CA ARG A 181 -6.29 20.18 3.84
C ARG A 181 -7.76 20.51 3.61
N GLU A 182 -8.24 20.34 2.41
CA GLU A 182 -9.63 20.64 2.03
C GLU A 182 -10.63 19.57 2.47
N ASN A 183 -10.19 18.30 2.59
CA ASN A 183 -11.10 17.17 2.75
C ASN A 183 -10.98 16.45 4.10
N VAL A 184 -9.90 16.63 4.86
CA VAL A 184 -9.67 15.90 6.12
C VAL A 184 -9.85 16.82 7.32
N SER A 185 -10.64 16.39 8.30
CA SER A 185 -10.92 17.20 9.50
C SER A 185 -9.67 17.45 10.36
N ALA A 186 -8.79 16.44 10.51
CA ALA A 186 -7.51 16.57 11.21
C ALA A 186 -6.37 16.87 10.20
N ALA A 187 -6.55 17.90 9.39
CA ALA A 187 -5.73 18.18 8.22
C ALA A 187 -4.23 18.30 8.54
N ASP A 188 -3.85 19.02 9.59
CA ASP A 188 -2.44 19.23 9.92
C ASP A 188 -1.71 17.92 10.27
N VAL A 189 -2.37 17.05 11.03
CA VAL A 189 -1.83 15.71 11.34
C VAL A 189 -1.74 14.85 10.08
N ALA A 190 -2.76 14.89 9.23
CA ALA A 190 -2.78 14.13 7.99
C ALA A 190 -1.69 14.60 7.01
N VAL A 191 -1.49 15.92 6.87
CA VAL A 191 -0.42 16.51 6.05
C VAL A 191 0.96 16.13 6.59
N GLU A 192 1.17 16.15 7.92
CA GLU A 192 2.43 15.70 8.51
C GLU A 192 2.73 14.22 8.19
N VAL A 193 1.72 13.34 8.33
CA VAL A 193 1.86 11.91 7.99
C VAL A 193 2.13 11.74 6.49
N PHE A 194 1.42 12.46 5.64
CA PHE A 194 1.62 12.45 4.20
C PHE A 194 3.04 12.89 3.84
N PHE A 195 3.50 14.01 4.37
CA PHE A 195 4.85 14.52 4.16
C PHE A 195 5.93 13.51 4.57
N ARG A 196 5.81 12.92 5.77
CA ARG A 196 6.72 11.86 6.20
C ARG A 196 6.72 10.65 5.24
N THR A 197 5.57 10.34 4.67
CA THR A 197 5.43 9.25 3.70
C THR A 197 6.11 9.60 2.38
N VAL A 198 5.98 10.83 1.88
CA VAL A 198 6.68 11.32 0.68
C VAL A 198 8.19 11.29 0.88
N LEU A 199 8.68 11.82 2.01
CA LEU A 199 10.11 11.80 2.34
C LEU A 199 10.64 10.36 2.46
N PHE A 200 9.87 9.47 3.07
CA PHE A 200 10.22 8.05 3.15
C PHE A 200 10.32 7.41 1.75
N ASN A 201 9.35 7.65 0.87
CA ASN A 201 9.38 7.15 -0.51
C ASN A 201 10.62 7.62 -1.26
N TYR A 202 11.01 8.88 -1.10
CA TYR A 202 12.24 9.40 -1.65
C TYR A 202 13.48 8.66 -1.12
N LEU A 203 13.57 8.47 0.20
CA LEU A 203 14.71 7.80 0.84
C LEU A 203 14.85 6.33 0.42
N VAL A 204 13.76 5.64 0.21
CA VAL A 204 13.77 4.23 -0.21
C VAL A 204 13.72 4.05 -1.73
N CYS A 205 13.82 5.14 -2.51
CA CYS A 205 13.77 5.10 -3.96
C CYS A 205 12.48 4.43 -4.49
N ASN A 206 11.31 4.84 -3.99
CA ASN A 206 10.02 4.40 -4.50
C ASN A 206 9.55 5.32 -5.63
N GLY A 207 10.03 5.12 -6.84
CA GLY A 207 9.65 5.88 -8.02
C GLY A 207 8.22 5.60 -8.54
N ASP A 208 7.45 4.71 -7.89
CA ASP A 208 6.05 4.42 -8.25
C ASP A 208 5.03 4.98 -7.24
N ALA A 209 5.44 5.90 -6.34
CA ALA A 209 4.56 6.51 -5.35
C ALA A 209 3.65 7.61 -5.96
N HIS A 210 2.84 7.23 -6.96
CA HIS A 210 1.97 8.13 -7.72
C HIS A 210 0.64 8.46 -7.02
N ALA A 211 -0.19 9.33 -7.61
CA ALA A 211 -1.44 9.83 -7.02
C ALA A 211 -2.43 8.73 -6.57
N LYS A 212 -2.38 7.53 -7.16
CA LYS A 212 -3.24 6.41 -6.76
C LYS A 212 -2.70 5.61 -5.56
N ASN A 213 -1.48 5.88 -5.09
CA ASN A 213 -0.90 5.23 -3.91
C ASN A 213 -1.21 5.98 -2.60
N PHE A 214 -1.96 7.07 -2.70
CA PHE A 214 -2.46 7.83 -1.58
C PHE A 214 -3.97 7.95 -1.70
N SER A 215 -4.69 7.81 -0.59
CA SER A 215 -6.16 7.79 -0.62
C SER A 215 -6.75 8.43 0.63
N LEU A 216 -7.97 8.87 0.50
CA LEU A 216 -8.85 9.15 1.63
C LEU A 216 -9.89 8.03 1.75
N ARG A 217 -10.34 7.78 2.95
CA ARG A 217 -11.49 6.91 3.23
C ARG A 217 -12.43 7.62 4.19
N ASN A 218 -13.71 7.31 4.12
CA ASN A 218 -14.64 7.83 5.11
C ASN A 218 -14.46 7.13 6.47
N SER A 219 -14.86 7.80 7.54
CA SER A 219 -14.85 7.25 8.89
C SER A 219 -15.95 6.21 9.06
N VAL A 220 -15.70 5.20 9.90
CA VAL A 220 -16.73 4.23 10.33
C VAL A 220 -17.84 4.91 11.12
N GLU A 221 -17.47 5.88 11.97
CA GLU A 221 -18.39 6.55 12.89
C GLU A 221 -19.19 7.67 12.19
N ASN A 222 -18.60 8.32 11.19
CA ASN A 222 -19.24 9.39 10.43
C ASN A 222 -18.88 9.30 8.94
N PRO A 223 -19.81 8.86 8.09
CA PRO A 223 -19.58 8.70 6.64
C PRO A 223 -19.22 9.99 5.90
N ASP A 224 -19.53 11.15 6.46
CA ASP A 224 -19.22 12.45 5.86
C ASP A 224 -17.83 12.99 6.27
N VAL A 225 -17.13 12.28 7.17
CA VAL A 225 -15.77 12.62 7.61
C VAL A 225 -14.76 11.71 6.91
N TYR A 226 -13.74 12.33 6.33
CA TYR A 226 -12.67 11.62 5.64
C TYR A 226 -11.39 11.65 6.45
N ASP A 227 -10.68 10.52 6.42
CA ASP A 227 -9.35 10.33 7.00
C ASP A 227 -8.35 9.95 5.90
N LEU A 228 -7.09 10.39 6.07
CA LEU A 228 -5.99 9.86 5.27
C LEU A 228 -5.82 8.35 5.58
N THR A 229 -5.76 7.53 4.54
CA THR A 229 -5.55 6.09 4.73
C THR A 229 -4.16 5.80 5.30
N PRO A 230 -3.97 4.66 6.00
CA PRO A 230 -2.63 4.15 6.23
C PRO A 230 -1.87 4.01 4.91
N ALA A 231 -0.55 4.25 4.92
CA ALA A 231 0.29 4.08 3.74
C ALA A 231 0.31 2.61 3.28
N TYR A 232 0.36 2.41 1.98
CA TYR A 232 0.39 1.10 1.30
C TYR A 232 1.24 1.17 0.03
N ASP A 233 1.59 0.02 -0.53
CA ASP A 233 2.40 -0.09 -1.75
C ASP A 233 3.75 0.64 -1.64
N LEU A 234 4.41 0.53 -0.47
CA LEU A 234 5.74 1.08 -0.24
C LEU A 234 6.80 0.02 -0.57
N LEU A 235 7.61 0.28 -1.57
CA LEU A 235 8.70 -0.61 -1.99
C LEU A 235 9.83 0.20 -2.63
N ASN A 236 11.04 -0.35 -2.67
CA ASN A 236 12.13 0.20 -3.44
C ASN A 236 12.01 -0.26 -4.89
N THR A 237 11.52 0.61 -5.78
CA THR A 237 11.29 0.27 -7.19
C THR A 237 12.59 0.14 -7.98
N SER A 238 13.66 0.83 -7.57
CA SER A 238 14.95 0.80 -8.25
C SER A 238 15.63 -0.58 -8.22
N LEU A 239 15.20 -1.49 -7.33
CA LEU A 239 15.64 -2.88 -7.31
C LEU A 239 15.05 -3.72 -8.46
N HIS A 240 13.95 -3.25 -9.06
CA HIS A 240 13.18 -4.04 -10.02
C HIS A 240 13.11 -3.39 -11.40
N ILE A 241 13.31 -2.07 -11.48
CA ILE A 241 13.24 -1.29 -12.72
C ILE A 241 14.66 -0.86 -13.08
N PRO A 242 15.26 -1.46 -14.15
CA PRO A 242 16.59 -1.06 -14.60
C PRO A 242 16.63 0.42 -14.96
N HIS A 243 17.66 1.11 -14.50
CA HIS A 243 17.91 2.52 -14.82
C HIS A 243 16.78 3.49 -14.41
N GLU A 244 16.01 3.16 -13.37
CA GLU A 244 15.06 4.11 -12.79
C GLU A 244 15.80 5.37 -12.35
N GLN A 245 15.51 6.50 -13.00
CA GLN A 245 16.20 7.77 -12.77
C GLN A 245 15.54 8.60 -11.68
N SER A 246 14.25 8.40 -11.46
CA SER A 246 13.49 9.18 -10.48
C SER A 246 13.35 8.45 -9.16
N ARG A 247 13.61 9.17 -8.06
CA ARG A 247 13.33 8.69 -6.70
C ARG A 247 11.92 9.00 -6.21
N THR A 248 11.16 9.76 -7.00
CA THR A 248 9.78 10.17 -6.73
C THR A 248 8.94 9.98 -7.98
N ALA A 249 7.68 9.58 -7.79
CA ALA A 249 6.75 9.37 -8.89
C ALA A 249 6.08 10.67 -9.35
N LEU A 250 5.95 11.65 -8.46
CA LEU A 250 5.35 12.95 -8.72
C LEU A 250 6.38 14.05 -8.47
N ASP A 251 6.19 15.18 -9.13
CA ASP A 251 6.90 16.39 -8.82
C ASP A 251 6.53 16.88 -7.42
N LEU A 252 7.49 17.50 -6.74
CA LEU A 252 7.22 18.18 -5.47
C LEU A 252 6.37 19.42 -5.72
N LEU A 253 6.66 20.10 -6.82
CA LEU A 253 6.01 21.32 -7.27
C LEU A 253 5.41 21.14 -8.64
N LYS A 254 4.36 21.87 -8.93
CA LYS A 254 3.77 21.90 -10.26
C LYS A 254 4.52 22.82 -11.23
N ASP A 255 5.04 23.96 -10.73
CA ASP A 255 5.76 24.99 -11.48
C ASP A 255 6.83 25.64 -10.60
N GLU A 256 7.84 26.31 -11.23
CA GLU A 256 8.90 27.05 -10.51
C GLU A 256 8.33 28.19 -9.63
N ASP A 257 7.16 28.72 -9.94
CA ASP A 257 6.47 29.74 -9.15
C ASP A 257 5.82 29.19 -7.88
N ASP A 258 5.66 27.88 -7.75
CA ASP A 258 5.03 27.22 -6.60
C ASP A 258 5.93 27.19 -5.34
N PHE A 259 7.19 27.63 -5.43
CA PHE A 259 8.08 27.79 -4.26
C PHE A 259 7.56 28.75 -3.19
N LYS A 260 6.57 29.54 -3.50
CA LYS A 260 5.94 30.50 -2.60
C LYS A 260 4.68 29.96 -1.93
N THR A 261 4.41 28.66 -2.02
CA THR A 261 3.17 28.09 -1.50
C THR A 261 3.24 27.87 0.01
N PRO A 262 2.11 27.94 0.70
CA PRO A 262 2.03 27.73 2.14
C PRO A 262 2.56 26.35 2.61
N PHE A 263 2.58 25.34 1.72
CA PHE A 263 3.08 24.01 2.03
C PHE A 263 4.59 24.03 2.33
N TYR A 264 5.36 24.77 1.55
CA TYR A 264 6.81 24.92 1.77
C TYR A 264 7.12 25.73 3.01
N GLU A 265 6.42 26.85 3.19
CA GLU A 265 6.59 27.72 4.35
C GLU A 265 6.21 27.00 5.65
N ALA A 266 5.11 26.26 5.64
CA ALA A 266 4.60 25.57 6.83
C ALA A 266 5.43 24.34 7.23
N ASN A 267 6.10 23.67 6.27
CA ASN A 267 6.80 22.40 6.52
C ASN A 267 8.32 22.53 6.43
N GLY A 268 8.86 23.76 6.24
CA GLY A 268 10.31 24.02 6.23
C GLY A 268 11.04 23.35 5.06
N PHE A 269 10.35 23.09 3.96
CA PHE A 269 10.93 22.56 2.74
C PHE A 269 11.69 23.69 2.02
N TYR A 270 12.94 23.87 2.38
CA TYR A 270 13.85 24.74 1.66
C TYR A 270 14.71 23.89 0.72
N GLY A 271 14.13 23.38 -0.34
CA GLY A 271 14.86 22.66 -1.37
C GLY A 271 14.78 23.42 -2.68
N THR A 272 15.93 23.79 -3.22
CA THR A 272 16.03 24.08 -4.64
C THR A 272 15.95 22.75 -5.42
N PRO A 273 15.51 22.74 -6.68
CA PRO A 273 15.54 21.55 -7.56
C PRO A 273 16.89 20.82 -7.62
N ASP A 274 17.95 21.44 -7.15
CA ASP A 274 19.33 20.92 -7.09
C ASP A 274 19.58 19.92 -5.94
N PHE A 275 18.56 19.56 -5.16
CA PHE A 275 18.61 18.43 -4.23
C PHE A 275 18.27 17.07 -4.87
N MET A 276 18.11 17.05 -6.18
CA MET A 276 17.96 15.81 -6.94
C MET A 276 19.29 15.32 -7.50
#